data_9007f5b3e83472ac18c9b9c818f73532
#
_entry.id   9007f5b3e83472ac18c9b9c818f73532
#
_cell.length_a   1.000
_cell.length_b   1.000
_cell.length_c   1.000
_cell.angle_alpha   90.00
_cell.angle_beta   90.00
_cell.angle_gamma   90.00
#
_symmetry.space_group_name_H-M   'P 1'
#
loop_
_entity.id
_entity.type
_entity.pdbx_description
1 polymer ?
#
loop_
_entity_poly.entity_id
_entity_poly.type
_entity_poly.pdbx_seq_one_letter_code
_entity_poly.pdbx_strand_id
1 'polypeptide(L)'
;MSRLLLVRHGDTEGNSAERYWGHTDVKLSAAGLRQAELLRQRLAMEKIDAIYASDLERATVTAQTIAAGRSQLVITLPDLREINFGELEGLNFTEVGKQYPEIARLWRERRMSLRYPGGESIEELDGRVSQFRRRLEKHGAGETVLIVAHSATLRLLMCQLLGLPSQHWWQFRLDLASLTVMGTYPAGAILNLLNDVCHLEGGK
;
A
#
# COMPACT_ATOMS: atom_id res chain seq x y z
N MET A 1 21.67 6.40 3.09
CA MET A 1 20.90 5.35 2.39
C MET A 1 20.08 4.62 3.43
N SER A 2 18.76 4.68 3.36
CA SER A 2 17.86 3.83 4.14
C SER A 2 17.25 2.75 3.25
N ARG A 3 16.80 1.66 3.86
CA ARG A 3 16.11 0.56 3.19
C ARG A 3 14.62 0.61 3.52
N LEU A 4 13.78 0.59 2.52
CA LEU A 4 12.33 0.60 2.67
C LEU A 4 11.75 -0.76 2.32
N LEU A 5 10.95 -1.30 3.23
CA LEU A 5 10.16 -2.52 3.04
C LEU A 5 8.70 -2.09 2.88
N LEU A 6 8.19 -2.13 1.66
CA LEU A 6 6.82 -1.76 1.33
C LEU A 6 5.96 -3.03 1.30
N VAL A 7 4.93 -3.08 2.12
CA VAL A 7 4.01 -4.21 2.23
C VAL A 7 2.60 -3.74 1.96
N ARG A 8 1.92 -4.35 0.98
CA ARG A 8 0.48 -4.22 0.86
C ARG A 8 -0.20 -5.10 1.90
N HIS A 9 -1.24 -4.60 2.56
CA HIS A 9 -2.01 -5.37 3.54
C HIS A 9 -2.45 -6.74 3.00
N GLY A 10 -2.75 -7.67 3.89
CA GLY A 10 -3.27 -9.01 3.55
C GLY A 10 -4.69 -8.98 2.97
N ASP A 11 -5.18 -10.15 2.57
CA ASP A 11 -6.53 -10.33 2.04
C ASP A 11 -7.61 -9.87 3.02
N THR A 12 -8.75 -9.37 2.49
CA THR A 12 -9.83 -8.81 3.29
C THR A 12 -11.14 -9.55 3.10
N GLU A 13 -12.03 -9.45 4.08
CA GLU A 13 -13.40 -9.90 3.95
C GLU A 13 -14.07 -9.21 2.74
N GLY A 14 -14.76 -9.98 1.91
CA GLY A 14 -15.42 -9.47 0.69
C GLY A 14 -14.49 -9.24 -0.51
N ASN A 15 -13.19 -9.49 -0.42
CA ASN A 15 -12.26 -9.34 -1.55
C ASN A 15 -12.52 -10.35 -2.69
N SER A 16 -13.11 -11.50 -2.40
CA SER A 16 -13.50 -12.50 -3.42
C SER A 16 -14.44 -11.96 -4.51
N ALA A 17 -15.10 -10.82 -4.27
CA ALA A 17 -15.97 -10.15 -5.23
C ALA A 17 -15.25 -9.01 -6.00
N GLU A 18 -13.92 -8.87 -5.85
CA GLU A 18 -13.10 -7.81 -6.49
C GLU A 18 -13.66 -6.39 -6.28
N ARG A 19 -14.16 -6.12 -5.06
CA ARG A 19 -14.77 -4.84 -4.70
C ARG A 19 -13.71 -3.79 -4.35
N TYR A 20 -14.01 -2.54 -4.66
CA TYR A 20 -13.18 -1.40 -4.29
C TYR A 20 -13.41 -1.02 -2.83
N TRP A 21 -12.37 -1.12 -2.03
CA TRP A 21 -12.35 -0.71 -0.64
C TRP A 21 -11.29 0.38 -0.45
N GLY A 22 -11.75 1.61 -0.27
CA GLY A 22 -10.91 2.76 0.02
C GLY A 22 -10.83 3.04 1.50
N HIS A 23 -11.64 3.98 1.97
CA HIS A 23 -11.72 4.38 3.38
C HIS A 23 -12.68 3.53 4.22
N THR A 24 -13.56 2.74 3.60
CA THR A 24 -14.35 1.75 4.34
C THR A 24 -13.41 0.77 5.03
N ASP A 25 -13.57 0.64 6.36
CA ASP A 25 -12.66 -0.15 7.18
C ASP A 25 -13.11 -1.61 7.23
N VAL A 26 -12.63 -2.39 6.26
CA VAL A 26 -12.86 -3.84 6.16
C VAL A 26 -11.75 -4.61 6.85
N LYS A 27 -12.12 -5.69 7.54
CA LYS A 27 -11.19 -6.54 8.29
C LYS A 27 -10.39 -7.46 7.37
N LEU A 28 -9.26 -7.95 7.86
CA LEU A 28 -8.56 -9.06 7.23
C LEU A 28 -9.43 -10.31 7.27
N SER A 29 -9.45 -11.06 6.17
CA SER A 29 -10.01 -12.41 6.12
C SER A 29 -9.11 -13.41 6.89
N ALA A 30 -9.60 -14.61 7.11
CA ALA A 30 -8.76 -15.69 7.66
C ALA A 30 -7.52 -15.98 6.79
N ALA A 31 -7.62 -15.78 5.46
CA ALA A 31 -6.48 -15.86 4.56
C ALA A 31 -5.51 -14.70 4.79
N GLY A 32 -6.04 -13.48 4.94
CA GLY A 32 -5.22 -12.28 5.20
C GLY A 32 -4.45 -12.35 6.52
N LEU A 33 -5.05 -12.90 7.56
CA LEU A 33 -4.36 -13.13 8.84
C LEU A 33 -3.20 -14.15 8.68
N ARG A 34 -3.40 -15.23 7.92
CA ARG A 34 -2.32 -16.18 7.60
C ARG A 34 -1.22 -15.52 6.75
N GLN A 35 -1.58 -14.69 5.77
CA GLN A 35 -0.62 -13.95 4.95
C GLN A 35 0.23 -13.00 5.81
N ALA A 36 -0.38 -12.29 6.76
CA ALA A 36 0.34 -11.41 7.68
C ALA A 36 1.34 -12.21 8.56
N GLU A 37 0.98 -13.40 9.00
CA GLU A 37 1.87 -14.28 9.75
C GLU A 37 3.05 -14.80 8.88
N LEU A 38 2.80 -15.16 7.62
CA LEU A 38 3.85 -15.52 6.67
C LEU A 38 4.81 -14.36 6.38
N LEU A 39 4.30 -13.13 6.29
CA LEU A 39 5.13 -11.92 6.23
C LEU A 39 5.98 -11.75 7.48
N ARG A 40 5.43 -11.98 8.68
CA ARG A 40 6.18 -11.95 9.93
C ARG A 40 7.36 -12.92 9.90
N GLN A 41 7.14 -14.15 9.44
CA GLN A 41 8.18 -15.16 9.29
C GLN A 41 9.20 -14.76 8.22
N ARG A 42 8.75 -14.27 7.06
CA ARG A 42 9.60 -13.79 5.95
C ARG A 42 10.55 -12.68 6.40
N LEU A 43 10.08 -11.82 7.29
CA LEU A 43 10.83 -10.67 7.79
C LEU A 43 11.49 -10.92 9.16
N ALA A 44 11.44 -12.14 9.70
CA ALA A 44 11.92 -12.44 11.05
C ALA A 44 13.40 -12.04 11.28
N MET A 45 14.27 -12.24 10.30
CA MET A 45 15.69 -11.91 10.37
C MET A 45 16.02 -10.47 9.95
N GLU A 46 15.04 -9.70 9.49
CA GLU A 46 15.24 -8.30 9.11
C GLU A 46 15.30 -7.42 10.36
N LYS A 47 16.37 -6.63 10.47
CA LYS A 47 16.40 -5.54 11.44
C LYS A 47 15.48 -4.43 10.92
N ILE A 48 14.40 -4.15 11.62
CA ILE A 48 13.46 -3.07 11.30
C ILE A 48 13.62 -2.00 12.38
N ASP A 49 13.93 -0.76 11.98
CA ASP A 49 14.20 0.35 12.89
C ASP A 49 12.94 1.22 13.12
N ALA A 50 12.02 1.27 12.15
CA ALA A 50 10.74 1.97 12.27
C ALA A 50 9.63 1.26 11.49
N ILE A 51 8.39 1.34 11.98
CA ILE A 51 7.22 0.73 11.37
C ILE A 51 6.11 1.78 11.22
N TYR A 52 5.71 2.03 9.99
CA TYR A 52 4.57 2.87 9.65
C TYR A 52 3.46 2.03 9.03
N ALA A 53 2.22 2.34 9.37
CA ALA A 53 1.05 1.70 8.75
C ALA A 53 -0.04 2.72 8.48
N SER A 54 -0.87 2.44 7.48
CA SER A 54 -2.19 3.06 7.41
C SER A 54 -2.97 2.75 8.70
N ASP A 55 -3.79 3.70 9.13
CA ASP A 55 -4.65 3.54 10.31
C ASP A 55 -5.92 2.71 10.02
N LEU A 56 -6.14 2.27 8.78
CA LEU A 56 -7.20 1.31 8.44
C LEU A 56 -6.85 -0.08 8.99
N GLU A 57 -7.86 -0.76 9.59
CA GLU A 57 -7.68 -1.99 10.35
C GLU A 57 -6.88 -3.06 9.58
N ARG A 58 -7.18 -3.29 8.30
CA ARG A 58 -6.48 -4.27 7.46
C ARG A 58 -4.96 -4.04 7.36
N ALA A 59 -4.52 -2.78 7.32
CA ALA A 59 -3.10 -2.43 7.28
C ALA A 59 -2.49 -2.44 8.68
N THR A 60 -3.20 -1.90 9.66
CA THR A 60 -2.75 -1.88 11.07
C THR A 60 -2.55 -3.29 11.61
N VAL A 61 -3.51 -4.21 11.40
CA VAL A 61 -3.40 -5.61 11.85
C VAL A 61 -2.26 -6.32 11.12
N THR A 62 -2.10 -6.11 9.81
CA THR A 62 -0.94 -6.67 9.07
C THR A 62 0.37 -6.19 9.68
N ALA A 63 0.51 -4.88 9.95
CA ALA A 63 1.72 -4.31 10.53
C ALA A 63 1.98 -4.81 11.96
N GLN A 64 0.96 -4.88 12.80
CA GLN A 64 1.07 -5.38 14.18
C GLN A 64 1.48 -6.85 14.23
N THR A 65 0.96 -7.67 13.31
CA THR A 65 1.38 -9.07 13.17
C THR A 65 2.86 -9.17 12.83
N ILE A 66 3.34 -8.37 11.85
CA ILE A 66 4.77 -8.34 11.49
C ILE A 66 5.63 -7.82 12.66
N ALA A 67 5.12 -6.87 13.43
CA ALA A 67 5.79 -6.26 14.59
C ALA A 67 5.86 -7.17 15.82
N ALA A 68 5.07 -8.25 15.86
CA ALA A 68 5.01 -9.12 17.03
C ALA A 68 6.39 -9.69 17.40
N GLY A 69 6.79 -9.50 18.67
CA GLY A 69 8.10 -9.89 19.19
C GLY A 69 9.24 -8.88 18.90
N ARG A 70 8.94 -7.72 18.30
CA ARG A 70 9.88 -6.61 18.08
C ARG A 70 9.64 -5.51 19.13
N SER A 71 10.65 -4.67 19.36
CA SER A 71 10.56 -3.53 20.26
C SER A 71 9.93 -2.28 19.62
N GLN A 72 9.84 -2.25 18.29
CA GLN A 72 9.32 -1.11 17.55
C GLN A 72 7.79 -1.07 17.63
N LEU A 73 7.27 0.12 17.96
CA LEU A 73 5.84 0.38 17.89
C LEU A 73 5.40 0.68 16.46
N VAL A 74 4.20 0.25 16.11
CA VAL A 74 3.55 0.60 14.85
C VAL A 74 2.99 2.03 14.96
N ILE A 75 3.48 2.91 14.11
CA ILE A 75 3.00 4.29 13.98
C ILE A 75 1.95 4.33 12.88
N THR A 76 0.69 4.51 13.25
CA THR A 76 -0.41 4.59 12.29
C THR A 76 -0.61 6.02 11.79
N LEU A 77 -0.83 6.17 10.48
CA LEU A 77 -0.94 7.46 9.81
C LEU A 77 -2.07 7.45 8.78
N PRO A 78 -3.00 8.44 8.83
CA PRO A 78 -4.01 8.63 7.78
C PRO A 78 -3.40 8.92 6.40
N ASP A 79 -2.18 9.49 6.36
CA ASP A 79 -1.44 9.75 5.12
C ASP A 79 -1.19 8.47 4.30
N LEU A 80 -1.27 7.30 4.93
CA LEU A 80 -1.05 5.99 4.30
C LEU A 80 -2.35 5.26 3.93
N ARG A 81 -3.53 5.84 4.14
CA ARG A 81 -4.81 5.24 3.71
C ARG A 81 -4.82 5.02 2.20
N GLU A 82 -5.63 4.06 1.75
CA GLU A 82 -5.94 3.89 0.33
C GLU A 82 -6.67 5.13 -0.21
N ILE A 83 -6.78 5.25 -1.51
CA ILE A 83 -7.61 6.27 -2.10
C ILE A 83 -9.05 6.14 -1.59
N ASN A 84 -9.68 7.26 -1.27
CA ASN A 84 -11.10 7.29 -0.94
C ASN A 84 -11.91 7.14 -2.23
N PHE A 85 -12.51 5.98 -2.45
CA PHE A 85 -13.35 5.73 -3.63
C PHE A 85 -14.75 6.35 -3.49
N GLY A 86 -15.10 6.91 -2.31
CA GLY A 86 -16.38 7.56 -2.09
C GLY A 86 -17.58 6.65 -2.40
N GLU A 87 -18.46 7.09 -3.27
CA GLU A 87 -19.70 6.35 -3.65
C GLU A 87 -19.42 5.03 -4.40
N LEU A 88 -18.18 4.80 -4.83
CA LEU A 88 -17.81 3.56 -5.51
C LEU A 88 -17.39 2.45 -4.53
N GLU A 89 -17.25 2.76 -3.24
CA GLU A 89 -16.86 1.75 -2.25
C GLU A 89 -17.90 0.63 -2.16
N GLY A 90 -17.42 -0.59 -2.12
CA GLY A 90 -18.26 -1.80 -2.16
C GLY A 90 -18.72 -2.23 -3.55
N LEU A 91 -18.48 -1.45 -4.62
CA LEU A 91 -18.77 -1.85 -5.99
C LEU A 91 -17.58 -2.58 -6.61
N ASN A 92 -17.86 -3.46 -7.57
CA ASN A 92 -16.85 -4.05 -8.46
C ASN A 92 -16.76 -3.28 -9.80
N PHE A 93 -15.77 -3.63 -10.65
CA PHE A 93 -15.55 -2.94 -11.92
C PHE A 93 -16.79 -2.93 -12.84
N THR A 94 -17.54 -4.04 -12.90
CA THR A 94 -18.75 -4.16 -13.73
C THR A 94 -19.88 -3.25 -13.22
N GLU A 95 -20.06 -3.21 -11.91
CA GLU A 95 -21.07 -2.36 -11.25
C GLU A 95 -20.72 -0.87 -11.45
N VAL A 96 -19.43 -0.50 -11.29
CA VAL A 96 -18.95 0.86 -11.59
C VAL A 96 -19.19 1.22 -13.06
N GLY A 97 -18.91 0.31 -13.99
CA GLY A 97 -19.13 0.55 -15.42
C GLY A 97 -20.60 0.82 -15.78
N LYS A 98 -21.54 0.22 -15.03
CA LYS A 98 -22.99 0.43 -15.21
C LYS A 98 -23.50 1.71 -14.55
N GLN A 99 -23.06 1.98 -13.31
CA GLN A 99 -23.59 3.09 -12.50
C GLN A 99 -22.84 4.41 -12.76
N TYR A 100 -21.53 4.31 -13.07
CA TYR A 100 -20.62 5.45 -13.26
C TYR A 100 -19.79 5.28 -14.55
N PRO A 101 -20.44 5.25 -15.73
CA PRO A 101 -19.75 4.96 -17.01
C PRO A 101 -18.64 5.97 -17.33
N GLU A 102 -18.78 7.21 -16.91
CA GLU A 102 -17.76 8.25 -17.09
C GLU A 102 -16.50 7.95 -16.24
N ILE A 103 -16.68 7.52 -15.00
CA ILE A 103 -15.56 7.10 -14.15
C ILE A 103 -14.82 5.90 -14.76
N ALA A 104 -15.57 4.91 -15.26
CA ALA A 104 -14.98 3.75 -15.93
C ALA A 104 -14.20 4.14 -17.20
N ARG A 105 -14.64 5.18 -17.92
CA ARG A 105 -13.91 5.77 -19.05
C ARG A 105 -12.61 6.42 -18.60
N LEU A 106 -12.66 7.30 -17.60
CA LEU A 106 -11.49 8.01 -17.06
C LEU A 106 -10.46 7.05 -16.46
N TRP A 107 -10.90 5.95 -15.85
CA TRP A 107 -9.99 4.87 -15.40
C TRP A 107 -9.20 4.26 -16.55
N ARG A 108 -9.86 3.99 -17.67
CA ARG A 108 -9.17 3.46 -18.87
C ARG A 108 -8.18 4.46 -19.44
N GLU A 109 -8.49 5.75 -19.37
CA GLU A 109 -7.61 6.83 -19.81
C GLU A 109 -6.46 7.16 -18.83
N ARG A 110 -6.47 6.56 -17.64
CA ARG A 110 -5.43 6.76 -16.60
C ARG A 110 -5.25 8.23 -16.20
N ARG A 111 -6.34 9.00 -16.16
CA ARG A 111 -6.31 10.43 -15.82
C ARG A 111 -5.98 10.64 -14.34
N MET A 112 -4.93 11.43 -14.07
CA MET A 112 -4.57 11.84 -12.69
C MET A 112 -5.66 12.71 -12.05
N SER A 113 -6.31 13.57 -12.84
CA SER A 113 -7.41 14.44 -12.40
C SER A 113 -8.72 13.71 -12.12
N LEU A 114 -8.75 12.37 -12.29
CA LEU A 114 -9.92 11.58 -11.94
C LEU A 114 -10.25 11.77 -10.45
N ARG A 115 -11.44 12.30 -10.19
CA ARG A 115 -12.02 12.43 -8.86
C ARG A 115 -13.16 11.43 -8.70
N TYR A 116 -13.18 10.72 -7.60
CA TYR A 116 -14.28 9.82 -7.26
C TYR A 116 -15.43 10.61 -6.61
N PRO A 117 -16.70 10.38 -6.99
CA PRO A 117 -17.85 11.03 -6.36
C PRO A 117 -17.85 10.78 -4.85
N GLY A 118 -17.91 11.85 -4.05
CA GLY A 118 -17.82 11.74 -2.58
C GLY A 118 -16.46 11.29 -2.04
N GLY A 119 -15.44 11.16 -2.89
CA GLY A 119 -14.11 10.67 -2.53
C GLY A 119 -12.96 11.59 -2.93
N GLU A 120 -11.77 11.02 -3.04
CA GLU A 120 -10.53 11.72 -3.43
C GLU A 120 -10.32 11.71 -4.96
N SER A 121 -9.49 12.64 -5.44
CA SER A 121 -8.82 12.50 -6.74
C SER A 121 -7.49 11.78 -6.58
N ILE A 122 -6.96 11.25 -7.70
CA ILE A 122 -5.60 10.67 -7.71
C ILE A 122 -4.54 11.73 -7.35
N GLU A 123 -4.76 13.00 -7.75
CA GLU A 123 -3.87 14.12 -7.41
C GLU A 123 -3.86 14.43 -5.91
N GLU A 124 -5.01 14.34 -5.23
CA GLU A 124 -5.09 14.52 -3.77
C GLU A 124 -4.38 13.39 -3.02
N LEU A 125 -4.57 12.15 -3.47
CA LEU A 125 -3.82 11.02 -2.93
C LEU A 125 -2.31 11.22 -3.14
N ASP A 126 -1.87 11.64 -4.32
CA ASP A 126 -0.45 11.90 -4.63
C ASP A 126 0.14 12.98 -3.72
N GLY A 127 -0.62 14.05 -3.47
CA GLY A 127 -0.26 15.10 -2.50
C GLY A 127 -0.11 14.57 -1.08
N ARG A 128 -1.01 13.71 -0.61
CA ARG A 128 -0.99 13.07 0.71
C ARG A 128 0.21 12.13 0.85
N VAL A 129 0.48 11.33 -0.17
CA VAL A 129 1.66 10.45 -0.24
C VAL A 129 2.96 11.26 -0.22
N SER A 130 3.00 12.41 -0.89
CA SER A 130 4.15 13.31 -0.86
C SER A 130 4.45 13.85 0.56
N GLN A 131 3.42 14.10 1.38
CA GLN A 131 3.59 14.48 2.78
C GLN A 131 4.22 13.34 3.59
N PHE A 132 3.77 12.10 3.38
CA PHE A 132 4.38 10.94 4.02
C PHE A 132 5.83 10.74 3.54
N ARG A 133 6.11 10.86 2.22
CA ARG A 133 7.47 10.73 1.69
C ARG A 133 8.47 11.64 2.41
N ARG A 134 8.10 12.89 2.70
CA ARG A 134 8.95 13.83 3.48
C ARG A 134 9.26 13.31 4.89
N ARG A 135 8.37 12.52 5.52
CA ARG A 135 8.67 11.89 6.81
C ARG A 135 9.79 10.86 6.73
N LEU A 136 9.98 10.22 5.56
CA LEU A 136 11.04 9.24 5.37
C LEU A 136 12.42 9.88 5.35
N GLU A 137 12.54 11.18 5.05
CA GLU A 137 13.81 11.92 5.00
C GLU A 137 14.52 11.98 6.36
N LYS A 138 13.80 11.77 7.47
CA LYS A 138 14.41 11.70 8.81
C LYS A 138 15.17 10.39 9.08
N HIS A 139 14.94 9.35 8.27
CA HIS A 139 15.59 8.07 8.42
C HIS A 139 16.97 8.07 7.75
N GLY A 140 17.99 7.80 8.58
CA GLY A 140 19.39 7.89 8.19
C GLY A 140 19.93 6.67 7.46
N ALA A 141 21.22 6.74 7.16
CA ALA A 141 21.94 5.63 6.54
C ALA A 141 21.94 4.40 7.46
N GLY A 142 21.63 3.25 6.87
CA GLY A 142 21.60 1.96 7.57
C GLY A 142 20.29 1.62 8.25
N GLU A 143 19.32 2.53 8.32
CA GLU A 143 18.00 2.24 8.87
C GLU A 143 17.12 1.48 7.86
N THR A 144 16.37 0.52 8.37
CA THR A 144 15.32 -0.20 7.62
C THR A 144 13.95 0.23 8.13
N VAL A 145 13.10 0.70 7.24
CA VAL A 145 11.76 1.20 7.54
C VAL A 145 10.73 0.29 6.90
N LEU A 146 9.84 -0.28 7.69
CA LEU A 146 8.67 -1.02 7.21
C LEU A 146 7.49 -0.06 7.02
N ILE A 147 6.82 -0.17 5.87
CA ILE A 147 5.64 0.62 5.52
C ILE A 147 4.55 -0.35 5.08
N VAL A 148 3.45 -0.41 5.83
CA VAL A 148 2.30 -1.25 5.52
C VAL A 148 1.13 -0.38 5.09
N ALA A 149 0.73 -0.49 3.83
CA ALA A 149 -0.29 0.37 3.26
C ALA A 149 -1.10 -0.38 2.15
N HIS A 150 -1.53 0.35 1.15
CA HIS A 150 -2.48 -0.09 0.13
C HIS A 150 -1.91 0.06 -1.26
N SER A 151 -2.64 -0.46 -2.25
CA SER A 151 -2.16 -0.56 -3.63
C SER A 151 -1.86 0.79 -4.25
N ALA A 152 -2.81 1.73 -4.31
CA ALA A 152 -2.61 3.01 -4.98
C ALA A 152 -1.59 3.86 -4.23
N THR A 153 -1.67 3.90 -2.90
CA THR A 153 -0.77 4.64 -2.01
C THR A 153 0.69 4.22 -2.18
N LEU A 154 0.96 2.90 -2.15
CA LEU A 154 2.33 2.39 -2.31
C LEU A 154 2.87 2.61 -3.73
N ARG A 155 2.04 2.46 -4.76
CA ARG A 155 2.42 2.71 -6.15
C ARG A 155 2.83 4.16 -6.40
N LEU A 156 2.07 5.12 -5.86
CA LEU A 156 2.42 6.54 -5.94
C LEU A 156 3.69 6.85 -5.15
N LEU A 157 3.84 6.28 -3.95
CA LEU A 157 5.08 6.40 -3.18
C LEU A 157 6.30 5.90 -3.97
N MET A 158 6.17 4.77 -4.65
CA MET A 158 7.23 4.23 -5.52
C MET A 158 7.56 5.18 -6.66
N CYS A 159 6.56 5.73 -7.36
CA CYS A 159 6.80 6.74 -8.41
C CYS A 159 7.61 7.92 -7.87
N GLN A 160 7.17 8.49 -6.75
CA GLN A 160 7.83 9.65 -6.14
C GLN A 160 9.26 9.35 -5.68
N LEU A 161 9.53 8.16 -5.13
CA LEU A 161 10.87 7.75 -4.69
C LEU A 161 11.80 7.51 -5.88
N LEU A 162 11.29 6.94 -6.98
CA LEU A 162 12.06 6.67 -8.20
C LEU A 162 12.21 7.90 -9.10
N GLY A 163 11.60 9.05 -8.75
CA GLY A 163 11.59 10.24 -9.60
C GLY A 163 10.78 10.06 -10.89
N LEU A 164 9.86 9.11 -10.92
CA LEU A 164 8.96 8.88 -12.04
C LEU A 164 7.73 9.80 -11.92
N PRO A 165 7.20 10.32 -13.04
CA PRO A 165 5.92 11.02 -13.02
C PRO A 165 4.82 10.14 -12.42
N SER A 166 4.03 10.69 -11.50
CA SER A 166 2.99 9.95 -10.76
C SER A 166 1.95 9.29 -11.68
N GLN A 167 1.76 9.78 -12.90
CA GLN A 167 0.89 9.16 -13.91
C GLN A 167 1.29 7.71 -14.28
N HIS A 168 2.50 7.25 -13.92
CA HIS A 168 2.98 5.88 -14.16
C HIS A 168 2.64 4.91 -13.03
N TRP A 169 1.98 5.34 -11.96
CA TRP A 169 1.66 4.53 -10.78
C TRP A 169 0.95 3.20 -11.11
N TRP A 170 0.13 3.17 -12.12
CA TRP A 170 -0.63 1.98 -12.54
C TRP A 170 0.24 0.89 -13.17
N GLN A 171 1.48 1.19 -13.57
CA GLN A 171 2.42 0.25 -14.20
C GLN A 171 3.05 -0.72 -13.18
N PHE A 172 2.93 -0.44 -11.90
CA PHE A 172 3.41 -1.34 -10.85
C PHE A 172 2.29 -2.29 -10.42
N ARG A 173 2.59 -3.58 -10.34
CA ARG A 173 1.73 -4.57 -9.71
C ARG A 173 2.14 -4.73 -8.26
N LEU A 174 1.17 -4.71 -7.34
CA LEU A 174 1.34 -5.00 -5.93
C LEU A 174 0.19 -5.91 -5.48
N ASP A 175 0.48 -7.18 -5.29
CA ASP A 175 -0.48 -8.18 -4.83
C ASP A 175 -0.69 -8.06 -3.30
N LEU A 176 -1.76 -8.65 -2.78
CA LEU A 176 -2.04 -8.68 -1.35
C LEU A 176 -0.90 -9.38 -0.61
N ALA A 177 -0.49 -8.82 0.52
CA ALA A 177 0.64 -9.27 1.33
C ALA A 177 1.96 -9.36 0.55
N SER A 178 2.11 -8.68 -0.60
CA SER A 178 3.38 -8.63 -1.31
C SER A 178 4.41 -7.75 -0.59
N LEU A 179 5.68 -8.11 -0.75
CA LEU A 179 6.84 -7.33 -0.30
C LEU A 179 7.53 -6.67 -1.49
N THR A 180 7.76 -5.37 -1.38
CA THR A 180 8.60 -4.60 -2.30
C THR A 180 9.74 -3.97 -1.52
N VAL A 181 10.96 -4.01 -2.03
CA VAL A 181 12.16 -3.49 -1.34
C VAL A 181 12.80 -2.39 -2.17
N MET A 182 13.02 -1.25 -1.54
CA MET A 182 13.70 -0.10 -2.15
C MET A 182 14.87 0.36 -1.29
N GLY A 183 15.93 0.84 -1.93
CA GLY A 183 17.03 1.54 -1.28
C GLY A 183 16.98 3.03 -1.63
N THR A 184 16.99 3.93 -0.62
CA THR A 184 16.98 5.38 -0.87
C THR A 184 18.39 5.95 -0.80
N TYR A 185 18.67 6.93 -1.63
CA TYR A 185 19.95 7.63 -1.75
C TYR A 185 19.69 9.14 -1.85
N PRO A 186 20.69 10.00 -1.67
CA PRO A 186 20.51 11.43 -1.86
C PRO A 186 20.00 11.81 -3.27
N ALA A 187 20.36 11.03 -4.29
CA ALA A 187 19.99 11.26 -5.69
C ALA A 187 18.69 10.54 -6.13
N GLY A 188 18.01 9.82 -5.24
CA GLY A 188 16.79 9.08 -5.59
C GLY A 188 16.71 7.72 -4.91
N ALA A 189 16.06 6.74 -5.55
CA ALA A 189 15.90 5.40 -5.01
C ALA A 189 16.19 4.32 -6.07
N ILE A 190 16.53 3.13 -5.59
CA ILE A 190 16.67 1.91 -6.41
C ILE A 190 15.59 0.92 -5.97
N LEU A 191 14.87 0.37 -6.92
CA LEU A 191 13.93 -0.73 -6.72
C LEU A 191 14.72 -2.05 -6.75
N ASN A 192 14.88 -2.70 -5.59
CA ASN A 192 15.67 -3.92 -5.45
C ASN A 192 14.82 -5.20 -5.62
N LEU A 193 13.54 -5.13 -5.22
CA LEU A 193 12.59 -6.23 -5.30
C LEU A 193 11.20 -5.66 -5.51
N LEU A 194 10.43 -6.21 -6.43
CA LEU A 194 9.07 -5.77 -6.71
C LEU A 194 8.08 -6.93 -6.54
N ASN A 195 7.03 -6.69 -5.74
CA ASN A 195 5.87 -7.59 -5.66
C ASN A 195 6.23 -9.04 -5.32
N ASP A 196 7.17 -9.26 -4.40
CA ASP A 196 7.54 -10.62 -3.96
C ASP A 196 6.41 -11.23 -3.12
N VAL A 197 5.95 -12.39 -3.53
CA VAL A 197 4.92 -13.21 -2.86
C VAL A 197 5.41 -14.63 -2.57
N CYS A 198 6.72 -14.93 -2.73
CA CYS A 198 7.28 -16.27 -2.56
C CYS A 198 6.98 -16.87 -1.18
N HIS A 199 6.86 -16.03 -0.14
CA HIS A 199 6.48 -16.46 1.21
C HIS A 199 5.05 -17.00 1.30
N LEU A 200 4.18 -16.70 0.33
CA LEU A 200 2.80 -17.18 0.29
C LEU A 200 2.66 -18.55 -0.36
N GLU A 201 3.68 -19.00 -1.11
CA GLU A 201 3.64 -20.25 -1.89
C GLU A 201 4.02 -21.51 -1.06
N GLY A 202 4.62 -21.32 0.11
CA GLY A 202 5.12 -22.40 0.98
C GLY A 202 4.08 -23.07 1.89
N GLY A 203 2.80 -22.76 1.76
CA GLY A 203 1.70 -23.24 2.61
C GLY A 203 0.80 -24.29 1.95
N LYS A 204 1.36 -25.17 1.09
CA LYS A 204 0.65 -26.35 0.58
C LYS A 204 0.99 -27.59 1.37
#